data_23ff0eed6ae3a94ee01a33bb5082d265
#
_entry.id   23ff0eed6ae3a94ee01a33bb5082d265
#
_cell.length_a   1.000
_cell.length_b   1.000
_cell.length_c   1.000
_cell.angle_alpha   90.00
_cell.angle_beta   90.00
_cell.angle_gamma   90.00
#
_symmetry.space_group_name_H-M   'P 1'
#
loop_
_entity.id
_entity.type
_entity.pdbx_description
1 polymer ?
#
loop_
_entity_poly.entity_id
_entity_poly.type
_entity_poly.pdbx_seq_one_letter_code
_entity_poly.pdbx_strand_id
1 'polypeptide(L)'
;HTTTEQRREGLKATHWNGRLTIIHRDPLFIVDGAHNPAAADMLEDSVRKYFKDRRMFFIMGVFRDKDYPYIIRKLCPYAEQIIAIETPDNPRALPAEELAEAIRPCNPHVHAEKNIAKAVEELFEMAGKDDVILSFGSLSFIGDITRIVNTRKEVSGSPASEGNNE
;
A
#
# COMPACT_ATOMS: atom_id res chain seq x y z
N HIS A 1 -1.73 -26.23 8.70
CA HIS A 1 -0.98 -25.07 9.21
C HIS A 1 0.26 -24.88 8.34
N THR A 2 0.23 -23.90 7.43
CA THR A 2 1.40 -23.48 6.66
C THR A 2 2.29 -22.63 7.56
N THR A 3 3.58 -22.93 7.64
CA THR A 3 4.54 -22.13 8.39
C THR A 3 4.76 -20.77 7.74
N THR A 4 5.21 -19.77 8.50
CA THR A 4 5.55 -18.43 8.00
C THR A 4 6.57 -18.50 6.84
N GLU A 5 7.44 -19.49 6.87
CA GLU A 5 8.46 -19.75 5.85
C GLU A 5 7.87 -20.30 4.54
N GLN A 6 6.92 -21.22 4.61
CA GLN A 6 6.19 -21.72 3.44
C GLN A 6 5.31 -20.65 2.79
N ARG A 7 4.79 -19.71 3.58
CA ARG A 7 4.07 -18.53 3.05
C ARG A 7 5.02 -17.55 2.37
N ARG A 8 6.23 -17.37 2.90
CA ARG A 8 7.30 -16.56 2.29
C ARG A 8 7.80 -17.14 0.97
N GLU A 9 7.95 -18.45 0.87
CA GLU A 9 8.37 -19.14 -0.35
C GLU A 9 7.29 -19.14 -1.42
N GLY A 10 6.02 -19.34 -1.05
CA GLY A 10 4.90 -19.21 -1.97
C GLY A 10 4.79 -17.82 -2.60
N LEU A 11 5.10 -16.76 -1.83
CA LEU A 11 5.16 -15.38 -2.33
C LEU A 11 6.38 -15.12 -3.23
N LYS A 12 7.49 -15.85 -3.04
CA LYS A 12 8.68 -15.74 -3.91
C LYS A 12 8.50 -16.39 -5.28
N ALA A 13 7.67 -17.43 -5.36
CA ALA A 13 7.47 -18.23 -6.57
C ALA A 13 6.37 -17.66 -7.49
N THR A 14 5.60 -16.67 -7.03
CA THR A 14 4.47 -16.16 -7.79
C THR A 14 4.88 -14.95 -8.61
N HIS A 15 5.20 -15.15 -9.88
CA HIS A 15 5.26 -14.09 -10.89
C HIS A 15 3.83 -13.63 -11.20
N TRP A 16 3.46 -12.52 -10.59
CA TRP A 16 2.17 -11.86 -10.83
C TRP A 16 2.30 -10.92 -12.02
N ASN A 17 1.78 -11.30 -13.16
CA ASN A 17 1.78 -10.48 -14.39
C ASN A 17 1.12 -9.11 -14.14
N GLY A 18 1.91 -8.11 -13.73
CA GLY A 18 1.51 -6.72 -13.58
C GLY A 18 0.63 -6.38 -12.38
N ARG A 19 0.44 -7.31 -11.44
CA ARG A 19 -0.39 -7.13 -10.24
C ARG A 19 0.36 -7.62 -9.02
N LEU A 20 0.17 -6.99 -7.85
CA LEU A 20 0.86 -7.29 -6.59
C LEU A 20 2.39 -7.30 -6.72
N THR A 21 2.99 -6.14 -6.84
CA THR A 21 4.45 -6.01 -6.85
C THR A 21 4.96 -5.75 -5.43
N ILE A 22 5.82 -6.64 -4.94
CA ILE A 22 6.48 -6.48 -3.63
C ILE A 22 7.66 -5.53 -3.79
N ILE A 23 7.64 -4.43 -3.03
CA ILE A 23 8.71 -3.43 -3.04
C ILE A 23 9.49 -3.36 -1.72
N HIS A 24 8.98 -3.97 -0.65
CA HIS A 24 9.65 -4.09 0.65
C HIS A 24 9.16 -5.36 1.36
N ARG A 25 9.96 -5.94 2.28
CA ARG A 25 9.62 -7.24 2.86
C ARG A 25 9.22 -7.21 4.34
N ASP A 26 9.79 -6.39 5.16
CA ASP A 26 9.54 -6.39 6.61
C ASP A 26 9.35 -4.96 7.14
N PRO A 27 8.13 -4.42 7.17
CA PRO A 27 6.84 -4.98 6.75
C PRO A 27 6.75 -5.24 5.25
N LEU A 28 5.87 -6.16 4.85
CA LEU A 28 5.61 -6.44 3.45
C LEU A 28 4.90 -5.24 2.80
N PHE A 29 5.56 -4.57 1.88
CA PHE A 29 4.97 -3.46 1.13
C PHE A 29 4.69 -3.89 -0.30
N ILE A 30 3.43 -3.81 -0.70
CA ILE A 30 2.92 -4.23 -2.00
C ILE A 30 2.30 -3.04 -2.71
N VAL A 31 2.56 -2.91 -4.00
CA VAL A 31 1.87 -1.98 -4.88
C VAL A 31 1.05 -2.75 -5.91
N ASP A 32 -0.15 -2.25 -6.20
CA ASP A 32 -1.06 -2.82 -7.19
C ASP A 32 -1.78 -1.71 -7.96
N GLY A 33 -1.92 -1.88 -9.26
CA GLY A 33 -2.57 -0.90 -10.12
C GLY A 33 -4.10 -0.98 -10.20
N ALA A 34 -4.75 -1.72 -9.31
CA ALA A 34 -6.22 -1.87 -9.32
C ALA A 34 -6.93 -0.52 -9.28
N HIS A 35 -7.69 -0.21 -10.33
CA HIS A 35 -8.36 1.08 -10.53
C HIS A 35 -9.75 0.97 -11.17
N ASN A 36 -10.28 -0.26 -11.29
CA ASN A 36 -11.63 -0.54 -11.80
C ASN A 36 -12.24 -1.73 -11.05
N PRO A 37 -13.56 -1.97 -11.17
CA PRO A 37 -14.25 -3.06 -10.47
C PRO A 37 -13.63 -4.44 -10.66
N ALA A 38 -13.31 -4.83 -11.89
CA ALA A 38 -12.73 -6.15 -12.17
C ALA A 38 -11.36 -6.34 -11.49
N ALA A 39 -10.52 -5.31 -11.52
CA ALA A 39 -9.22 -5.35 -10.84
C ALA A 39 -9.37 -5.34 -9.31
N ALA A 40 -10.36 -4.64 -8.78
CA ALA A 40 -10.67 -4.65 -7.35
C ALA A 40 -11.12 -6.04 -6.87
N ASP A 41 -11.95 -6.75 -7.64
CA ASP A 41 -12.36 -8.12 -7.33
C ASP A 41 -11.15 -9.06 -7.27
N MET A 42 -10.25 -8.97 -8.23
CA MET A 42 -9.03 -9.80 -8.25
C MET A 42 -8.08 -9.47 -7.10
N LEU A 43 -7.97 -8.19 -6.73
CA LEU A 43 -7.16 -7.77 -5.59
C LEU A 43 -7.78 -8.23 -4.28
N GLU A 44 -9.10 -8.15 -4.13
CA GLU A 44 -9.81 -8.69 -2.96
C GLU A 44 -9.58 -10.19 -2.80
N ASP A 45 -9.70 -10.98 -3.86
CA ASP A 45 -9.43 -12.41 -3.84
C ASP A 45 -7.99 -12.71 -3.35
N SER A 46 -7.03 -11.93 -3.81
CA SER A 46 -5.63 -12.04 -3.36
C SER A 46 -5.46 -11.68 -1.90
N VAL A 47 -6.10 -10.60 -1.44
CA VAL A 47 -6.09 -10.17 -0.02
C VAL A 47 -6.65 -11.29 0.87
N ARG A 48 -7.79 -11.83 0.52
CA ARG A 48 -8.45 -12.91 1.28
C ARG A 48 -7.63 -14.20 1.28
N LYS A 49 -6.98 -14.53 0.17
CA LYS A 49 -6.21 -15.77 0.03
C LYS A 49 -4.88 -15.74 0.76
N TYR A 50 -4.15 -14.62 0.68
CA TYR A 50 -2.76 -14.54 1.14
C TYR A 50 -2.56 -13.78 2.45
N PHE A 51 -3.47 -12.84 2.80
CA PHE A 51 -3.25 -11.90 3.90
C PHE A 51 -4.34 -11.89 4.97
N LYS A 52 -5.29 -12.84 4.94
CA LYS A 52 -6.45 -12.87 5.87
C LYS A 52 -6.09 -12.87 7.36
N ASP A 53 -4.90 -13.36 7.71
CA ASP A 53 -4.42 -13.46 9.10
C ASP A 53 -3.38 -12.38 9.44
N ARG A 54 -3.23 -11.36 8.59
CA ARG A 54 -2.26 -10.27 8.77
C ARG A 54 -2.98 -8.93 8.88
N ARG A 55 -2.46 -8.05 9.75
CA ARG A 55 -2.94 -6.67 9.78
C ARG A 55 -2.50 -5.97 8.49
N MET A 56 -3.41 -5.21 7.91
CA MET A 56 -3.16 -4.51 6.66
C MET A 56 -3.32 -3.01 6.83
N PHE A 57 -2.44 -2.26 6.20
CA PHE A 57 -2.44 -0.81 6.14
C PHE A 57 -2.47 -0.38 4.68
N PHE A 58 -3.35 0.56 4.34
CA PHE A 58 -3.55 0.94 2.93
C PHE A 58 -3.12 2.37 2.63
N ILE A 59 -2.53 2.56 1.45
CA ILE A 59 -2.46 3.85 0.77
C ILE A 59 -3.37 3.75 -0.46
N MET A 60 -4.35 4.63 -0.57
CA MET A 60 -5.28 4.66 -1.69
C MET A 60 -5.32 6.03 -2.34
N GLY A 61 -5.18 6.07 -3.65
CA GLY A 61 -5.40 7.24 -4.49
C GLY A 61 -6.13 6.83 -5.76
N VAL A 62 -7.08 7.64 -6.22
CA VAL A 62 -7.92 7.31 -7.39
C VAL A 62 -8.17 8.53 -8.26
N PHE A 63 -8.57 8.30 -9.50
CA PHE A 63 -9.12 9.33 -10.36
C PHE A 63 -10.62 9.49 -10.14
N ARG A 64 -11.09 10.72 -10.27
CA ARG A 64 -12.49 11.10 -10.07
C ARG A 64 -13.47 10.36 -11.00
N ASP A 65 -13.04 10.02 -12.21
CA ASP A 65 -13.84 9.37 -13.25
C ASP A 65 -13.90 7.83 -13.12
N LYS A 66 -13.28 7.26 -12.09
CA LYS A 66 -13.32 5.81 -11.82
C LYS A 66 -14.46 5.45 -10.87
N ASP A 67 -14.89 4.18 -10.91
CA ASP A 67 -15.83 3.64 -9.94
C ASP A 67 -15.13 3.35 -8.59
N TYR A 68 -14.60 4.41 -7.98
CA TYR A 68 -13.93 4.31 -6.69
C TYR A 68 -14.88 3.91 -5.54
N PRO A 69 -16.20 4.22 -5.54
CA PRO A 69 -17.10 3.69 -4.53
C PRO A 69 -17.14 2.16 -4.49
N TYR A 70 -17.09 1.51 -5.66
CA TYR A 70 -17.00 0.05 -5.72
C TYR A 70 -15.69 -0.47 -5.12
N ILE A 71 -14.56 0.12 -5.49
CA ILE A 71 -13.23 -0.25 -4.98
C ILE A 71 -13.18 -0.09 -3.46
N ILE A 72 -13.71 1.01 -2.92
CA ILE A 72 -13.81 1.27 -1.49
C ILE A 72 -14.57 0.15 -0.77
N ARG A 73 -15.76 -0.18 -1.24
CA ARG A 73 -16.58 -1.23 -0.62
C ARG A 73 -15.92 -2.60 -0.62
N LYS A 74 -15.13 -2.89 -1.65
CA LYS A 74 -14.43 -4.16 -1.80
C LYS A 74 -13.20 -4.30 -0.91
N LEU A 75 -12.39 -3.26 -0.81
CA LEU A 75 -11.05 -3.34 -0.25
C LEU A 75 -10.90 -2.67 1.12
N CYS A 76 -11.51 -1.52 1.33
CA CYS A 76 -11.30 -0.73 2.54
C CYS A 76 -11.70 -1.44 3.86
N PRO A 77 -12.67 -2.36 3.90
CA PRO A 77 -12.97 -3.10 5.13
C PRO A 77 -11.83 -3.97 5.67
N TYR A 78 -10.83 -4.31 4.84
CA TYR A 78 -9.70 -5.15 5.26
C TYR A 78 -8.59 -4.39 5.99
N ALA A 79 -8.58 -3.08 5.94
CA ALA A 79 -7.49 -2.28 6.49
C ALA A 79 -7.70 -1.93 7.96
N GLU A 80 -6.63 -1.98 8.74
CA GLU A 80 -6.53 -1.41 10.08
C GLU A 80 -6.53 0.11 10.04
N GLN A 81 -5.79 0.68 9.09
CA GLN A 81 -5.66 2.11 8.84
C GLN A 81 -5.54 2.38 7.34
N ILE A 82 -6.14 3.46 6.87
CA ILE A 82 -6.06 3.90 5.47
C ILE A 82 -5.56 5.34 5.43
N ILE A 83 -4.61 5.61 4.55
CA ILE A 83 -4.21 6.96 4.18
C ILE A 83 -4.69 7.22 2.75
N ALA A 84 -5.61 8.17 2.61
CA ALA A 84 -6.08 8.65 1.33
C ALA A 84 -5.10 9.69 0.79
N ILE A 85 -4.60 9.47 -0.41
CA ILE A 85 -3.68 10.38 -1.11
C ILE A 85 -4.31 10.95 -2.37
N GLU A 86 -3.77 12.06 -2.83
CA GLU A 86 -4.08 12.65 -4.13
C GLU A 86 -2.99 12.27 -5.13
N THR A 87 -3.39 11.82 -6.32
CA THR A 87 -2.45 11.55 -7.39
C THR A 87 -1.76 12.84 -7.83
N PRO A 88 -0.41 12.91 -7.78
CA PRO A 88 0.31 14.14 -8.13
C PRO A 88 0.09 14.57 -9.59
N ASP A 89 0.07 15.88 -9.80
CA ASP A 89 0.13 16.52 -11.12
C ASP A 89 -0.90 16.01 -12.15
N ASN A 90 -2.07 15.58 -11.69
CA ASN A 90 -3.11 15.09 -12.56
C ASN A 90 -4.46 15.74 -12.27
N PRO A 91 -5.07 16.47 -13.23
CA PRO A 91 -6.35 17.16 -13.03
C PRO A 91 -7.54 16.22 -12.80
N ARG A 92 -7.39 14.92 -13.11
CA ARG A 92 -8.40 13.88 -12.86
C ARG A 92 -8.32 13.31 -11.45
N ALA A 93 -7.30 13.67 -10.66
CA ALA A 93 -7.14 13.19 -9.32
C ALA A 93 -8.34 13.55 -8.45
N LEU A 94 -8.83 12.57 -7.68
CA LEU A 94 -9.76 12.86 -6.60
C LEU A 94 -8.96 13.44 -5.43
N PRO A 95 -9.32 14.60 -4.88
CA PRO A 95 -8.65 15.18 -3.72
C PRO A 95 -8.60 14.21 -2.54
N ALA A 96 -7.49 14.19 -1.81
CA ALA A 96 -7.27 13.27 -0.71
C ALA A 96 -8.38 13.35 0.35
N GLU A 97 -8.84 14.56 0.67
CA GLU A 97 -9.91 14.79 1.64
C GLU A 97 -11.26 14.24 1.15
N GLU A 98 -11.59 14.41 -0.13
CA GLU A 98 -12.83 13.85 -0.71
C GLU A 98 -12.78 12.33 -0.71
N LEU A 99 -11.63 11.74 -1.00
CA LEU A 99 -11.45 10.28 -0.95
C LEU A 99 -11.58 9.78 0.48
N ALA A 100 -10.97 10.43 1.47
CA ALA A 100 -11.10 10.07 2.87
C ALA A 100 -12.56 10.11 3.34
N GLU A 101 -13.32 11.14 2.94
CA GLU A 101 -14.76 11.23 3.25
C GLU A 101 -15.55 10.09 2.60
N ALA A 102 -15.23 9.70 1.38
CA ALA A 102 -15.88 8.58 0.69
C ALA A 102 -15.55 7.21 1.36
N ILE A 103 -14.37 7.05 1.92
CA ILE A 103 -13.93 5.83 2.62
C ILE A 103 -14.58 5.71 4.00
N ARG A 104 -14.76 6.80 4.72
CA ARG A 104 -15.15 6.83 6.15
C ARG A 104 -16.37 5.99 6.49
N PRO A 105 -17.45 5.92 5.68
CA PRO A 105 -18.58 5.02 5.96
C PRO A 105 -18.24 3.54 5.96
N CYS A 106 -17.20 3.13 5.18
CA CYS A 106 -16.73 1.74 5.10
C CYS A 106 -15.64 1.43 6.14
N ASN A 107 -14.79 2.41 6.43
CA ASN A 107 -13.71 2.29 7.40
C ASN A 107 -13.44 3.65 8.05
N PRO A 108 -13.78 3.84 9.33
CA PRO A 108 -13.58 5.12 10.04
C PRO A 108 -12.11 5.44 10.31
N HIS A 109 -11.22 4.45 10.22
CA HIS A 109 -9.78 4.62 10.43
C HIS A 109 -9.10 5.09 9.13
N VAL A 110 -9.49 6.27 8.67
CA VAL A 110 -8.97 6.91 7.46
C VAL A 110 -8.67 8.37 7.70
N HIS A 111 -7.57 8.83 7.14
CA HIS A 111 -7.27 10.27 7.03
C HIS A 111 -6.63 10.58 5.68
N ALA A 112 -6.66 11.86 5.32
CA ALA A 112 -6.04 12.37 4.11
C ALA A 112 -4.60 12.83 4.38
N GLU A 113 -3.67 12.51 3.48
CA GLU A 113 -2.32 13.05 3.47
C GLU A 113 -1.91 13.37 2.02
N LYS A 114 -1.61 14.64 1.77
CA LYS A 114 -1.24 15.10 0.42
C LYS A 114 0.20 14.76 0.04
N ASN A 115 1.06 14.65 1.04
CA ASN A 115 2.46 14.30 0.83
C ASN A 115 2.62 12.78 0.85
N ILE A 116 2.91 12.19 -0.31
CA ILE A 116 3.05 10.73 -0.46
C ILE A 116 4.21 10.19 0.40
N ALA A 117 5.33 10.90 0.48
CA ALA A 117 6.47 10.47 1.30
C ALA A 117 6.08 10.41 2.78
N LYS A 118 5.32 11.39 3.26
CA LYS A 118 4.81 11.39 4.63
C LYS A 118 3.81 10.28 4.87
N ALA A 119 2.91 9.99 3.93
CA ALA A 119 1.98 8.87 4.01
C ALA A 119 2.73 7.52 4.13
N VAL A 120 3.78 7.33 3.35
CA VAL A 120 4.64 6.13 3.42
C VAL A 120 5.30 6.01 4.78
N GLU A 121 5.90 7.09 5.30
CA GLU A 121 6.55 7.09 6.62
C GLU A 121 5.57 6.76 7.74
N GLU A 122 4.38 7.38 7.75
CA GLU A 122 3.35 7.10 8.75
C GLU A 122 2.99 5.61 8.80
N LEU A 123 2.84 4.96 7.66
CA LEU A 123 2.51 3.53 7.63
C LEU A 123 3.69 2.65 8.05
N PHE A 124 4.93 3.03 7.75
CA PHE A 124 6.09 2.31 8.28
C PHE A 124 6.22 2.43 9.80
N GLU A 125 5.81 3.55 10.38
CA GLU A 125 5.80 3.75 11.84
C GLU A 125 4.71 2.90 12.53
N MET A 126 3.55 2.71 11.87
CA MET A 126 2.42 1.93 12.40
C MET A 126 2.60 0.43 12.22
N ALA A 127 3.14 0.00 11.08
CA ALA A 127 3.22 -1.39 10.70
C ALA A 127 4.39 -2.10 11.38
N GLY A 128 4.12 -3.23 11.98
CA GLY A 128 5.14 -4.16 12.45
C GLY A 128 5.70 -5.02 11.31
N LYS A 129 6.79 -5.72 11.58
CA LYS A 129 7.50 -6.55 10.57
C LYS A 129 6.62 -7.62 9.89
N ASP A 130 5.58 -8.09 10.57
CA ASP A 130 4.68 -9.14 10.06
C ASP A 130 3.42 -8.58 9.40
N ASP A 131 3.26 -7.26 9.39
CA ASP A 131 2.13 -6.57 8.79
C ASP A 131 2.31 -6.38 7.28
N VAL A 132 1.23 -5.99 6.61
CA VAL A 132 1.20 -5.73 5.17
C VAL A 132 0.80 -4.29 4.92
N ILE A 133 1.58 -3.58 4.13
CA ILE A 133 1.21 -2.29 3.54
C ILE A 133 0.84 -2.52 2.08
N LEU A 134 -0.34 -2.08 1.67
CA LEU A 134 -0.83 -2.19 0.30
C LEU A 134 -1.18 -0.82 -0.26
N SER A 135 -0.59 -0.49 -1.40
CA SER A 135 -0.90 0.73 -2.15
C SER A 135 -1.61 0.39 -3.45
N PHE A 136 -2.75 1.03 -3.70
CA PHE A 136 -3.59 0.77 -4.89
C PHE A 136 -4.47 1.97 -5.28
N GLY A 137 -5.18 1.81 -6.40
CA GLY A 137 -6.18 2.75 -6.89
C GLY A 137 -5.79 3.47 -8.18
N SER A 138 -4.50 3.61 -8.48
CA SER A 138 -4.00 4.18 -9.73
C SER A 138 -2.56 3.75 -9.99
N LEU A 139 -2.22 3.52 -11.24
CA LEU A 139 -0.84 3.27 -11.67
C LEU A 139 0.03 4.53 -11.59
N SER A 140 -0.57 5.71 -11.61
CA SER A 140 0.14 6.98 -11.79
C SER A 140 1.05 7.38 -10.63
N PHE A 141 0.83 6.90 -9.42
CA PHE A 141 1.68 7.20 -8.25
C PHE A 141 2.52 6.01 -7.76
N ILE A 142 2.37 4.82 -8.34
CA ILE A 142 3.12 3.62 -7.95
C ILE A 142 4.63 3.82 -8.09
N GLY A 143 5.06 4.49 -9.17
CA GLY A 143 6.47 4.83 -9.38
C GLY A 143 7.04 5.71 -8.27
N ASP A 144 6.29 6.72 -7.84
CA ASP A 144 6.69 7.60 -6.74
C ASP A 144 6.81 6.84 -5.42
N ILE A 145 5.83 6.02 -5.08
CA ILE A 145 5.88 5.19 -3.87
C ILE A 145 7.07 4.22 -3.91
N THR A 146 7.28 3.55 -5.03
CA THR A 146 8.40 2.61 -5.20
C THR A 146 9.74 3.32 -5.00
N ARG A 147 9.92 4.50 -5.57
CA ARG A 147 11.12 5.31 -5.41
C ARG A 147 11.33 5.73 -3.94
N ILE A 148 10.28 6.20 -3.27
CA ILE A 148 10.34 6.62 -1.87
C ILE A 148 10.74 5.45 -0.96
N VAL A 149 10.12 4.28 -1.14
CA VAL A 149 10.43 3.07 -0.36
C VAL A 149 11.86 2.58 -0.61
N ASN A 150 12.34 2.62 -1.86
CA ASN A 150 13.71 2.23 -2.19
C ASN A 150 14.75 3.19 -1.60
N THR A 151 14.52 4.50 -1.63
CA THR A 151 15.38 5.51 -1.00
C THR A 151 15.47 5.30 0.51
N ARG A 152 14.35 4.93 1.15
CA ARG A 152 14.32 4.59 2.58
C ARG A 152 15.23 3.41 2.92
N LYS A 153 15.28 2.37 2.08
CA LYS A 153 16.17 1.21 2.26
C LYS A 153 17.63 1.60 2.26
N GLU A 154 18.05 2.49 1.37
CA GLU A 154 19.43 2.96 1.24
C GLU A 154 19.89 3.70 2.52
N VAL A 155 19.03 4.55 3.08
CA VAL A 155 19.32 5.29 4.32
C VAL A 155 19.41 4.36 5.53
N SER A 156 18.57 3.33 5.60
CA SER A 156 18.54 2.36 6.71
C SER A 156 19.66 1.32 6.64
N GLY A 157 20.28 1.14 5.47
CA GLY A 157 21.34 0.15 5.21
C GLY A 157 22.77 0.72 5.25
N SER A 158 22.97 2.02 5.48
CA SER A 158 24.32 2.59 5.66
C SER A 158 24.89 2.17 7.01
N PRO A 159 26.04 1.45 7.05
CA PRO A 159 26.71 1.15 8.30
C PRO A 159 27.17 2.47 8.94
N ALA A 160 26.93 2.62 10.23
CA ALA A 160 27.53 3.68 11.01
C ALA A 160 29.04 3.66 10.79
N SER A 161 29.61 4.76 10.29
CA SER A 161 31.03 4.93 10.18
C SER A 161 31.61 4.84 11.60
N GLU A 162 32.31 3.74 11.89
CA GLU A 162 33.13 3.65 13.08
C GLU A 162 34.16 4.78 13.01
N GLY A 163 33.99 5.76 13.89
CA GLY A 163 34.99 6.77 14.12
C GLY A 163 36.19 6.11 14.79
N ASN A 164 37.28 5.91 14.03
CA ASN A 164 38.58 5.69 14.60
C ASN A 164 39.02 6.94 15.33
N ASN A 165 39.08 6.85 16.65
CA ASN A 165 39.92 7.71 17.46
C ASN A 165 41.28 7.04 17.61
N GLU A 166 42.27 7.63 17.00
CA GLU A 166 43.63 7.66 17.53
C GLU A 166 43.90 9.04 18.16
#